data_fe03c839f208607012488b1d092dfbe0
#
_entry.id   fe03c839f208607012488b1d092dfbe0
#
_cell.length_a   1.000
_cell.length_b   1.000
_cell.length_c   1.000
_cell.angle_alpha   90.00
_cell.angle_beta   90.00
_cell.angle_gamma   90.00
#
_symmetry.space_group_name_H-M   'P 1'
#
loop_
_entity.id
_entity.type
_entity.pdbx_description
1 polymer ?
#
loop_
_entity_poly.entity_id
_entity_poly.type
_entity_poly.pdbx_seq_one_letter_code
_entity_poly.pdbx_strand_id
1 'polypeptide(L)'
;LKGDKKYKVKRGKNMKRKFIAMFMAMVIAGGSLTGCASSSPSPQNSSAPAASQDGGGQAALPEKSESDERWHPAKPVTLKWVSWEYNQDHELQYLEESLARYKELQPDITIEYEYIASDQYQTWLQTQLVGGTAPDLFLVRHTWGQQYLRDGTVYDLTDALLNEENPYNPGGKWIDTFEPSVIVQVKDLTNNKYASVPTNGVIVKMFYNKELLAKAGIDGPPETFAELLSDCKALQDAGIMPYVVGMKVPEGGGFHWYERLFMDPLTDQFNEEMDLNGTGLIEVNEIARAVDKGVIDITKSPWKDIYPMIKEFSQYWHPGYNAMNNTEALEQFARGEVAMTFAVGTNAAALAVNPDLKFEFGVTEFPTITKESNPHSSGIPYEIGGAPQGNICIPATLKDEDKLRAAIDFLQFKTGVEDCSLYVDRLWGVVPIKGITSDNPMIAGLQFKNGVSPLKLYETYFDKKFWDDSTMLGQLYLQDKLSLEEYTQALQDDLVTAKDAYVQKEGWSDENNWGDKQD
;
A
#
# COMPACT_ATOMS: atom_id res chain seq x y z
N LEU A 1 -31.62 -8.85 -13.29
CA LEU A 1 -32.16 -8.87 -14.65
C LEU A 1 -32.37 -7.45 -15.13
N LYS A 2 -31.44 -6.92 -15.92
CA LYS A 2 -31.47 -5.71 -16.74
C LYS A 2 -31.99 -4.41 -16.07
N GLY A 3 -31.05 -3.64 -15.58
CA GLY A 3 -31.16 -2.22 -15.31
C GLY A 3 -29.77 -1.62 -15.32
N ASP A 4 -29.17 -1.49 -16.54
CA ASP A 4 -27.86 -0.87 -16.75
C ASP A 4 -27.89 0.61 -16.34
N LYS A 5 -27.64 0.91 -15.08
CA LYS A 5 -27.12 2.23 -14.68
C LYS A 5 -25.62 2.10 -14.48
N LYS A 6 -24.86 2.24 -15.57
CA LYS A 6 -23.41 2.32 -15.57
C LYS A 6 -22.97 3.54 -14.77
N TYR A 7 -22.38 3.32 -13.61
CA TYR A 7 -21.55 4.33 -12.96
C TYR A 7 -20.40 4.67 -13.91
N LYS A 8 -20.22 5.95 -14.20
CA LYS A 8 -19.13 6.40 -15.08
C LYS A 8 -17.83 6.45 -14.30
N VAL A 9 -17.12 5.34 -14.22
CA VAL A 9 -15.69 5.37 -13.94
C VAL A 9 -15.02 6.02 -15.15
N LYS A 10 -14.50 7.24 -14.99
CA LYS A 10 -13.73 7.90 -16.06
C LYS A 10 -12.37 7.23 -16.18
N ARG A 11 -12.24 6.26 -17.09
CA ARG A 11 -10.92 5.80 -17.54
C ARG A 11 -10.20 6.99 -18.17
N GLY A 12 -9.05 7.37 -17.61
CA GLY A 12 -8.13 8.28 -18.23
C GLY A 12 -7.79 7.78 -19.64
N LYS A 13 -8.24 8.46 -20.67
CA LYS A 13 -7.93 8.09 -22.06
C LYS A 13 -6.42 8.13 -22.26
N ASN A 14 -5.87 7.00 -22.70
CA ASN A 14 -4.50 6.84 -23.17
C ASN A 14 -3.97 8.10 -23.87
N MET A 15 -3.13 8.85 -23.17
CA MET A 15 -2.37 9.98 -23.72
C MET A 15 -0.99 9.50 -24.21
N LYS A 16 -0.98 8.33 -24.88
CA LYS A 16 0.17 7.89 -25.66
C LYS A 16 -0.02 8.32 -27.10
N ARG A 17 0.48 9.50 -27.44
CA ARG A 17 0.84 10.06 -28.75
C ARG A 17 0.45 11.53 -28.87
N LYS A 18 1.24 12.43 -28.26
CA LYS A 18 1.40 13.84 -28.66
C LYS A 18 2.34 14.61 -27.70
N PHE A 19 3.48 14.02 -27.36
CA PHE A 19 4.59 14.77 -26.74
C PHE A 19 5.88 14.62 -27.58
N ILE A 20 5.80 14.95 -28.86
CA ILE A 20 6.95 15.32 -29.70
C ILE A 20 6.40 16.37 -30.65
N ALA A 21 6.52 17.62 -30.32
CA ALA A 21 6.55 18.83 -31.14
C ALA A 21 5.91 20.01 -30.39
N MET A 22 6.63 20.57 -29.40
CA MET A 22 6.42 21.98 -29.01
C MET A 22 7.53 22.47 -28.06
N PHE A 23 8.75 22.44 -28.57
CA PHE A 23 9.83 23.27 -28.07
C PHE A 23 10.47 23.93 -29.30
N MET A 24 9.89 25.05 -29.73
CA MET A 24 10.51 26.16 -30.47
C MET A 24 9.40 27.07 -31.02
N ALA A 25 9.25 28.18 -30.39
CA ALA A 25 8.93 29.48 -30.97
C ALA A 25 8.21 30.34 -29.93
N MET A 26 8.97 31.05 -29.14
CA MET A 26 8.52 32.26 -28.48
C MET A 26 9.37 33.38 -29.04
N VAL A 27 8.83 34.17 -29.96
CA VAL A 27 9.23 35.55 -30.18
C VAL A 27 8.10 36.28 -30.95
N ILE A 28 7.50 37.29 -30.26
CA ILE A 28 7.08 38.64 -30.67
C ILE A 28 5.84 38.84 -31.55
N ALA A 29 5.03 39.77 -31.03
CA ALA A 29 4.13 40.82 -31.57
C ALA A 29 2.65 40.46 -31.50
N GLY A 30 1.84 41.10 -30.74
CA GLY A 30 1.41 42.49 -30.73
C GLY A 30 0.29 42.77 -31.74
N GLY A 31 -0.94 43.09 -31.31
CA GLY A 31 -1.88 43.78 -32.22
C GLY A 31 -3.35 43.30 -32.18
N SER A 32 -4.15 43.92 -31.32
CA SER A 32 -5.44 44.58 -31.57
C SER A 32 -6.64 43.92 -32.28
N LEU A 33 -7.75 43.87 -31.52
CA LEU A 33 -9.09 44.44 -31.81
C LEU A 33 -10.15 43.67 -32.64
N THR A 34 -11.32 43.64 -32.01
CA THR A 34 -12.72 43.67 -32.54
C THR A 34 -13.21 42.42 -33.26
N GLY A 35 -14.37 41.86 -32.98
CA GLY A 35 -15.63 42.28 -32.45
C GLY A 35 -16.76 41.42 -33.02
N CYS A 36 -17.92 41.41 -32.35
CA CYS A 36 -19.27 41.04 -32.81
C CYS A 36 -19.61 39.55 -32.99
N ALA A 37 -20.36 38.95 -32.08
CA ALA A 37 -21.83 38.88 -31.97
C ALA A 37 -22.56 38.14 -33.09
N SER A 38 -23.23 37.04 -32.77
CA SER A 38 -24.67 36.82 -32.94
C SER A 38 -25.07 35.35 -32.95
N SER A 39 -25.95 35.06 -32.05
CA SER A 39 -27.31 34.49 -32.14
C SER A 39 -27.49 33.01 -32.33
N SER A 40 -28.18 32.48 -31.35
CA SER A 40 -28.95 31.22 -31.32
C SER A 40 -29.99 31.12 -32.44
N PRO A 41 -30.53 29.95 -32.77
CA PRO A 41 -31.79 29.57 -32.12
C PRO A 41 -31.94 28.06 -31.79
N SER A 42 -32.74 27.80 -30.78
CA SER A 42 -33.47 26.53 -30.60
C SER A 42 -34.66 26.43 -31.55
N PRO A 43 -35.14 25.23 -31.88
CA PRO A 43 -36.53 24.94 -31.60
C PRO A 43 -36.84 23.51 -31.08
N GLN A 44 -37.70 23.47 -30.11
CA GLN A 44 -39.07 22.95 -30.02
C GLN A 44 -39.31 21.44 -30.23
N ASN A 45 -39.86 20.91 -29.16
CA ASN A 45 -40.91 19.91 -28.94
C ASN A 45 -41.51 19.16 -30.15
N SER A 46 -41.62 17.82 -29.96
CA SER A 46 -42.86 17.12 -30.31
C SER A 46 -43.07 15.90 -29.42
N SER A 47 -44.31 15.80 -29.01
CA SER A 47 -45.05 14.99 -28.08
C SER A 47 -45.04 13.47 -28.31
N ALA A 48 -45.31 12.75 -27.20
CA ALA A 48 -45.54 11.34 -26.99
C ALA A 48 -46.61 10.65 -27.85
N PRO A 49 -46.67 9.31 -27.82
CA PRO A 49 -47.81 8.76 -27.09
C PRO A 49 -47.45 7.63 -26.09
N ALA A 50 -48.32 7.48 -25.10
CA ALA A 50 -48.37 6.48 -24.05
C ALA A 50 -48.90 5.14 -24.54
N ALA A 51 -48.40 4.05 -23.92
CA ALA A 51 -49.08 2.77 -23.62
C ALA A 51 -48.13 1.91 -22.82
N SER A 52 -48.42 1.36 -21.82
CA SER A 52 -49.35 0.59 -21.04
C SER A 52 -48.56 -0.18 -19.96
N GLN A 53 -49.11 -0.18 -18.78
CA GLN A 53 -48.67 -0.92 -17.59
C GLN A 53 -48.60 -2.42 -17.86
N ASP A 54 -47.53 -3.05 -17.38
CA ASP A 54 -47.67 -4.41 -16.84
C ASP A 54 -46.77 -4.57 -15.61
N GLY A 55 -47.36 -5.09 -14.56
CA GLY A 55 -46.82 -5.12 -13.23
C GLY A 55 -45.78 -6.21 -13.05
N GLY A 56 -44.60 -5.81 -12.61
CA GLY A 56 -43.56 -6.69 -12.04
C GLY A 56 -43.14 -6.10 -10.71
N GLY A 57 -43.45 -6.81 -9.61
CA GLY A 57 -43.24 -6.35 -8.25
C GLY A 57 -41.80 -5.91 -8.00
N GLN A 58 -41.65 -4.64 -7.71
CA GLN A 58 -40.47 -4.05 -7.09
C GLN A 58 -40.40 -4.62 -5.67
N ALA A 59 -39.30 -5.32 -5.35
CA ALA A 59 -38.99 -5.64 -3.96
C ALA A 59 -38.96 -4.33 -3.18
N ALA A 60 -39.79 -4.21 -2.16
CA ALA A 60 -39.84 -3.06 -1.29
C ALA A 60 -38.43 -2.90 -0.65
N LEU A 61 -37.89 -1.70 -0.77
CA LEU A 61 -36.74 -1.29 0.02
C LEU A 61 -37.08 -1.48 1.50
N PRO A 62 -36.14 -1.96 2.34
CA PRO A 62 -36.41 -2.09 3.77
C PRO A 62 -36.83 -0.72 4.31
N GLU A 63 -37.95 -0.71 5.06
CA GLU A 63 -38.40 0.48 5.77
C GLU A 63 -37.30 0.99 6.67
N LYS A 64 -37.04 2.31 6.65
CA LYS A 64 -36.08 2.99 7.54
C LYS A 64 -36.43 2.58 8.99
N SER A 65 -35.47 1.90 9.64
CA SER A 65 -35.54 1.67 11.07
C SER A 65 -35.51 3.05 11.77
N GLU A 66 -36.40 3.28 12.75
CA GLU A 66 -36.45 4.53 13.55
C GLU A 66 -35.19 4.78 14.41
N SER A 67 -34.11 3.98 14.23
CA SER A 67 -32.85 4.04 14.95
C SER A 67 -31.61 4.17 14.05
N ASP A 68 -31.72 4.79 12.88
CA ASP A 68 -30.54 5.06 12.04
C ASP A 68 -29.74 6.24 12.61
N GLU A 69 -28.66 5.92 13.36
CA GLU A 69 -27.79 6.91 13.99
C GLU A 69 -26.80 7.57 13.03
N ARG A 70 -26.83 7.19 11.73
CA ARG A 70 -25.97 7.78 10.72
C ARG A 70 -26.35 9.20 10.41
N TRP A 71 -25.34 10.04 10.22
CA TRP A 71 -25.55 11.39 9.74
C TRP A 71 -26.00 11.38 8.26
N HIS A 72 -26.97 12.22 7.91
CA HIS A 72 -27.46 12.41 6.55
C HIS A 72 -27.41 13.88 6.18
N PRO A 73 -26.93 14.23 4.96
CA PRO A 73 -26.85 15.61 4.53
C PRO A 73 -28.26 16.20 4.27
N ALA A 74 -28.41 17.49 4.58
CA ALA A 74 -29.66 18.22 4.29
C ALA A 74 -29.88 18.46 2.79
N LYS A 75 -28.85 18.34 1.97
CA LYS A 75 -28.84 18.52 0.51
C LYS A 75 -27.93 17.47 -0.12
N PRO A 76 -28.19 17.09 -1.39
CA PRO A 76 -27.29 16.20 -2.09
C PRO A 76 -25.85 16.71 -2.12
N VAL A 77 -24.90 15.85 -1.74
CA VAL A 77 -23.46 16.12 -1.70
C VAL A 77 -22.74 15.25 -2.73
N THR A 78 -21.80 15.84 -3.45
CA THR A 78 -20.87 15.10 -4.30
C THR A 78 -19.45 15.30 -3.81
N LEU A 79 -18.74 14.19 -3.55
CA LEU A 79 -17.34 14.18 -3.16
C LEU A 79 -16.50 13.60 -4.29
N LYS A 80 -15.35 14.23 -4.55
CA LYS A 80 -14.35 13.71 -5.46
C LYS A 80 -13.28 12.94 -4.66
N TRP A 81 -13.09 11.65 -4.99
CA TRP A 81 -12.06 10.81 -4.41
C TRP A 81 -11.03 10.42 -5.47
N VAL A 82 -9.73 10.67 -5.19
CA VAL A 82 -8.63 10.36 -6.10
C VAL A 82 -7.65 9.41 -5.43
N SER A 83 -7.24 8.36 -6.15
CA SER A 83 -6.38 7.31 -5.64
C SER A 83 -5.50 6.72 -6.75
N TRP A 84 -4.41 6.04 -6.38
CA TRP A 84 -3.64 5.16 -7.27
C TRP A 84 -4.02 3.68 -7.16
N GLU A 85 -4.98 3.34 -6.30
CA GLU A 85 -5.54 2.00 -6.16
C GLU A 85 -6.70 1.78 -7.14
N TYR A 86 -7.20 0.57 -7.23
CA TYR A 86 -8.40 0.20 -8.00
C TYR A 86 -8.32 0.55 -9.49
N ASN A 87 -7.36 -0.06 -10.19
CA ASN A 87 -7.19 0.12 -11.65
C ASN A 87 -7.34 -1.18 -12.46
N GLN A 88 -7.38 -2.33 -11.79
CA GLN A 88 -7.59 -3.63 -12.41
C GLN A 88 -9.08 -4.01 -12.40
N ASP A 89 -9.51 -4.87 -13.32
CA ASP A 89 -10.93 -5.18 -13.47
C ASP A 89 -11.57 -5.76 -12.19
N HIS A 90 -10.88 -6.63 -11.45
CA HIS A 90 -11.39 -7.18 -10.18
C HIS A 90 -11.43 -6.13 -9.05
N GLU A 91 -10.46 -5.22 -9.01
CA GLU A 91 -10.44 -4.11 -8.04
C GLU A 91 -11.57 -3.11 -8.34
N LEU A 92 -11.82 -2.83 -9.63
CA LEU A 92 -12.93 -1.97 -10.05
C LEU A 92 -14.29 -2.59 -9.72
N GLN A 93 -14.43 -3.91 -9.82
CA GLN A 93 -15.65 -4.61 -9.41
C GLN A 93 -15.93 -4.44 -7.91
N TYR A 94 -14.90 -4.61 -7.07
CA TYR A 94 -15.02 -4.31 -5.64
C TYR A 94 -15.44 -2.86 -5.40
N LEU A 95 -14.73 -1.90 -6.03
CA LEU A 95 -15.02 -0.48 -5.86
C LEU A 95 -16.46 -0.13 -6.26
N GLU A 96 -16.92 -0.63 -7.40
CA GLU A 96 -18.29 -0.42 -7.87
C GLU A 96 -19.33 -0.99 -6.87
N GLU A 97 -19.08 -2.19 -6.32
CA GLU A 97 -19.94 -2.81 -5.32
C GLU A 97 -19.93 -2.04 -4.00
N SER A 98 -18.76 -1.62 -3.51
CA SER A 98 -18.58 -0.79 -2.31
C SER A 98 -19.33 0.53 -2.44
N LEU A 99 -19.12 1.26 -3.55
CA LEU A 99 -19.81 2.54 -3.77
C LEU A 99 -21.32 2.39 -3.96
N ALA A 100 -21.78 1.27 -4.53
CA ALA A 100 -23.21 0.98 -4.64
C ALA A 100 -23.85 0.76 -3.26
N ARG A 101 -23.19 -0.02 -2.39
CA ARG A 101 -23.63 -0.22 -1.00
C ARG A 101 -23.65 1.08 -0.21
N TYR A 102 -22.60 1.90 -0.35
CA TYR A 102 -22.59 3.21 0.29
C TYR A 102 -23.77 4.08 -0.20
N LYS A 103 -24.06 4.08 -1.49
CA LYS A 103 -25.16 4.85 -2.08
C LYS A 103 -26.55 4.39 -1.59
N GLU A 104 -26.72 3.10 -1.28
CA GLU A 104 -27.94 2.58 -0.66
C GLU A 104 -28.11 3.08 0.78
N LEU A 105 -27.00 3.18 1.54
CA LEU A 105 -26.98 3.66 2.92
C LEU A 105 -27.05 5.20 3.00
N GLN A 106 -26.47 5.90 2.03
CA GLN A 106 -26.37 7.36 1.94
C GLN A 106 -26.86 7.86 0.57
N PRO A 107 -28.19 7.85 0.34
CA PRO A 107 -28.77 8.12 -1.00
C PRO A 107 -28.47 9.53 -1.51
N ASP A 108 -28.22 10.48 -0.62
CA ASP A 108 -27.92 11.89 -0.96
C ASP A 108 -26.43 12.19 -1.10
N ILE A 109 -25.53 11.21 -0.85
CA ILE A 109 -24.09 11.35 -1.06
C ILE A 109 -23.68 10.61 -2.34
N THR A 110 -22.85 11.24 -3.16
CA THR A 110 -22.28 10.66 -4.38
C THR A 110 -20.77 10.76 -4.33
N ILE A 111 -20.08 9.65 -4.54
CA ILE A 111 -18.62 9.59 -4.63
C ILE A 111 -18.22 9.48 -6.11
N GLU A 112 -17.43 10.46 -6.60
CA GLU A 112 -16.81 10.42 -7.90
C GLU A 112 -15.36 9.97 -7.75
N TYR A 113 -15.06 8.77 -8.21
CA TYR A 113 -13.71 8.18 -8.14
C TYR A 113 -12.90 8.50 -9.40
N GLU A 114 -11.62 8.87 -9.21
CA GLU A 114 -10.64 9.06 -10.28
C GLU A 114 -9.32 8.36 -9.94
N TYR A 115 -8.82 7.55 -10.88
CA TYR A 115 -7.52 6.90 -10.77
C TYR A 115 -6.42 7.75 -11.40
N ILE A 116 -5.29 7.88 -10.67
CA ILE A 116 -4.04 8.44 -11.17
C ILE A 116 -2.91 7.44 -10.86
N ALA A 117 -2.09 7.14 -11.87
CA ALA A 117 -1.00 6.18 -11.72
C ALA A 117 0.01 6.60 -10.64
N SER A 118 0.49 5.64 -9.85
CA SER A 118 1.30 5.88 -8.64
C SER A 118 2.62 6.63 -8.92
N ASP A 119 3.22 6.43 -10.10
CA ASP A 119 4.45 7.09 -10.53
C ASP A 119 4.29 8.61 -10.73
N GLN A 120 3.08 9.08 -11.03
CA GLN A 120 2.75 10.49 -11.25
C GLN A 120 2.01 11.11 -10.06
N TYR A 121 1.44 10.28 -9.20
CA TYR A 121 0.47 10.68 -8.19
C TYR A 121 1.01 11.68 -7.18
N GLN A 122 2.18 11.42 -6.59
CA GLN A 122 2.73 12.28 -5.54
C GLN A 122 2.99 13.71 -6.04
N THR A 123 3.63 13.84 -7.20
CA THR A 123 3.92 15.16 -7.80
C THR A 123 2.63 15.89 -8.16
N TRP A 124 1.65 15.17 -8.71
CA TRP A 124 0.33 15.72 -8.99
C TRP A 124 -0.36 16.20 -7.70
N LEU A 125 -0.41 15.36 -6.65
CA LEU A 125 -1.08 15.70 -5.39
C LEU A 125 -0.44 16.92 -4.71
N GLN A 126 0.89 16.98 -4.64
CA GLN A 126 1.59 18.15 -4.10
C GLN A 126 1.23 19.44 -4.84
N THR A 127 1.12 19.37 -6.16
CA THR A 127 0.69 20.52 -6.97
C THR A 127 -0.75 20.95 -6.62
N GLN A 128 -1.67 19.99 -6.42
CA GLN A 128 -3.06 20.28 -6.04
C GLN A 128 -3.15 20.88 -4.63
N LEU A 129 -2.39 20.34 -3.67
CA LEU A 129 -2.37 20.85 -2.29
C LEU A 129 -1.84 22.28 -2.23
N VAL A 130 -0.72 22.56 -2.89
CA VAL A 130 -0.16 23.93 -2.96
C VAL A 130 -1.10 24.89 -3.70
N GLY A 131 -1.76 24.42 -4.75
CA GLY A 131 -2.73 25.21 -5.53
C GLY A 131 -4.09 25.39 -4.85
N GLY A 132 -4.36 24.73 -3.73
CA GLY A 132 -5.67 24.76 -3.07
C GLY A 132 -6.79 24.10 -3.88
N THR A 133 -6.43 23.18 -4.80
CA THR A 133 -7.34 22.50 -5.73
C THR A 133 -7.37 20.99 -5.51
N ALA A 134 -6.93 20.52 -4.33
CA ALA A 134 -6.97 19.12 -3.97
C ALA A 134 -8.42 18.57 -3.99
N PRO A 135 -8.63 17.30 -4.36
CA PRO A 135 -9.94 16.66 -4.29
C PRO A 135 -10.44 16.57 -2.84
N ASP A 136 -11.74 16.31 -2.67
CA ASP A 136 -12.37 16.22 -1.33
C ASP A 136 -11.79 15.07 -0.50
N LEU A 137 -11.36 13.98 -1.14
CA LEU A 137 -10.72 12.81 -0.55
C LEU A 137 -9.55 12.37 -1.45
N PHE A 138 -8.42 12.02 -0.85
CA PHE A 138 -7.27 11.56 -1.61
C PHE A 138 -6.39 10.59 -0.83
N LEU A 139 -5.81 9.64 -1.56
CA LEU A 139 -4.93 8.63 -1.00
C LEU A 139 -3.55 9.20 -0.70
N VAL A 140 -2.94 8.74 0.40
CA VAL A 140 -1.55 9.07 0.75
C VAL A 140 -0.83 7.83 1.31
N ARG A 141 0.49 7.85 1.33
CA ARG A 141 1.26 7.03 2.27
C ARG A 141 1.15 7.66 3.66
N HIS A 142 1.16 6.85 4.73
CA HIS A 142 1.00 7.37 6.10
C HIS A 142 2.01 8.48 6.42
N THR A 143 3.28 8.32 6.04
CA THR A 143 4.33 9.33 6.23
C THR A 143 4.07 10.64 5.50
N TRP A 144 3.43 10.60 4.32
CA TRP A 144 3.04 11.84 3.61
C TRP A 144 1.91 12.54 4.35
N GLY A 145 0.92 11.77 4.83
CA GLY A 145 -0.20 12.32 5.60
C GLY A 145 0.27 13.05 6.84
N GLN A 146 1.18 12.45 7.62
CA GLN A 146 1.81 13.08 8.79
C GLN A 146 2.51 14.39 8.42
N GLN A 147 3.32 14.39 7.34
CA GLN A 147 3.99 15.61 6.87
C GLN A 147 2.97 16.68 6.45
N TYR A 148 1.94 16.32 5.67
CA TYR A 148 0.91 17.26 5.22
C TYR A 148 0.08 17.83 6.38
N LEU A 149 -0.07 17.07 7.48
CA LEU A 149 -0.70 17.56 8.70
C LEU A 149 0.16 18.62 9.38
N ARG A 150 1.46 18.38 9.51
CA ARG A 150 2.42 19.37 10.03
C ARG A 150 2.44 20.64 9.20
N ASP A 151 2.35 20.49 7.87
CA ASP A 151 2.29 21.60 6.90
C ASP A 151 0.94 22.33 6.89
N GLY A 152 -0.08 21.81 7.62
CA GLY A 152 -1.42 22.39 7.70
C GLY A 152 -2.22 22.27 6.40
N THR A 153 -1.86 21.35 5.50
CA THR A 153 -2.53 21.18 4.19
C THR A 153 -3.62 20.12 4.20
N VAL A 154 -3.70 19.29 5.24
CA VAL A 154 -4.77 18.29 5.44
C VAL A 154 -5.55 18.58 6.72
N TYR A 155 -6.77 18.05 6.77
CA TYR A 155 -7.67 18.14 7.92
C TYR A 155 -7.18 17.24 9.05
N ASP A 156 -7.31 17.71 10.29
CA ASP A 156 -7.00 16.97 11.49
C ASP A 156 -8.20 16.08 11.90
N LEU A 157 -8.05 14.77 11.70
CA LEU A 157 -9.09 13.78 11.99
C LEU A 157 -9.12 13.32 13.46
N THR A 158 -8.27 13.87 14.32
CA THR A 158 -8.08 13.41 15.71
C THR A 158 -9.37 13.41 16.49
N ASP A 159 -10.15 14.51 16.43
CA ASP A 159 -11.39 14.61 17.19
C ASP A 159 -12.42 13.56 16.74
N ALA A 160 -12.60 13.38 15.44
CA ALA A 160 -13.51 12.37 14.90
C ALA A 160 -13.10 10.95 15.31
N LEU A 161 -11.80 10.61 15.22
CA LEU A 161 -11.30 9.29 15.58
C LEU A 161 -11.43 9.00 17.09
N LEU A 162 -11.09 9.96 17.95
CA LEU A 162 -11.03 9.75 19.40
C LEU A 162 -12.38 9.91 20.10
N ASN A 163 -13.32 10.65 19.52
CA ASN A 163 -14.54 11.04 20.23
C ASN A 163 -15.84 10.57 19.55
N GLU A 164 -15.84 10.27 18.24
CA GLU A 164 -17.05 9.78 17.57
C GLU A 164 -17.10 8.24 17.54
N GLU A 165 -18.31 7.68 17.53
CA GLU A 165 -18.55 6.28 17.18
C GLU A 165 -18.53 6.12 15.67
N ASN A 166 -18.17 4.92 15.19
CA ASN A 166 -18.34 4.58 13.79
C ASN A 166 -19.71 3.89 13.59
N PRO A 167 -20.70 4.55 12.96
CA PRO A 167 -22.03 3.98 12.80
C PRO A 167 -22.06 2.74 11.91
N TYR A 168 -20.99 2.48 11.13
CA TYR A 168 -20.80 1.28 10.31
C TYR A 168 -20.03 0.17 11.03
N ASN A 169 -19.58 0.43 12.26
CA ASN A 169 -18.95 -0.54 13.16
C ASN A 169 -19.28 -0.17 14.62
N PRO A 170 -20.53 -0.34 15.03
CA PRO A 170 -21.00 0.14 16.34
C PRO A 170 -20.37 -0.66 17.49
N GLY A 171 -20.24 -0.02 18.64
CA GLY A 171 -19.81 -0.65 19.90
C GLY A 171 -18.59 -0.03 20.54
N GLY A 172 -18.21 1.17 20.14
CA GLY A 172 -17.12 1.93 20.73
C GLY A 172 -16.74 3.16 19.91
N LYS A 173 -15.72 3.86 20.33
CA LYS A 173 -15.19 4.99 19.56
C LYS A 173 -14.59 4.47 18.24
N TRP A 174 -14.59 5.30 17.24
CA TRP A 174 -14.07 4.91 15.92
C TRP A 174 -12.65 4.36 15.98
N ILE A 175 -11.76 4.99 16.78
CA ILE A 175 -10.39 4.52 16.95
C ILE A 175 -10.29 3.10 17.55
N ASP A 176 -11.24 2.72 18.41
CA ASP A 176 -11.23 1.43 19.10
C ASP A 176 -11.52 0.25 18.16
N THR A 177 -12.05 0.53 16.97
CA THR A 177 -12.35 -0.48 15.95
C THR A 177 -11.12 -0.96 15.19
N PHE A 178 -10.03 -0.18 15.22
CA PHE A 178 -8.79 -0.50 14.49
C PHE A 178 -7.90 -1.47 15.27
N GLU A 179 -7.09 -2.23 14.53
CA GLU A 179 -5.95 -2.96 15.08
C GLU A 179 -4.92 -1.96 15.64
N PRO A 180 -4.52 -2.06 16.93
CA PRO A 180 -3.62 -1.09 17.55
C PRO A 180 -2.29 -0.94 16.83
N SER A 181 -1.71 -2.05 16.35
CA SER A 181 -0.45 -2.06 15.60
C SER A 181 -0.51 -1.35 14.25
N VAL A 182 -1.72 -1.14 13.71
CA VAL A 182 -1.93 -0.45 12.44
C VAL A 182 -2.22 1.04 12.66
N ILE A 183 -3.17 1.35 13.56
CA ILE A 183 -3.62 2.74 13.75
C ILE A 183 -2.51 3.62 14.36
N VAL A 184 -1.63 3.07 15.17
CA VAL A 184 -0.48 3.81 15.72
C VAL A 184 0.44 4.34 14.62
N GLN A 185 0.57 3.63 13.50
CA GLN A 185 1.46 4.00 12.39
C GLN A 185 0.98 5.24 11.60
N VAL A 186 -0.30 5.57 11.64
CA VAL A 186 -0.85 6.77 10.97
C VAL A 186 -0.88 7.99 11.90
N LYS A 187 -0.61 7.79 13.18
CA LYS A 187 -0.48 8.87 14.16
C LYS A 187 0.81 9.66 13.90
N ASP A 188 0.73 10.96 13.83
CA ASP A 188 1.91 11.83 13.89
C ASP A 188 2.34 11.99 15.35
N LEU A 189 3.41 11.34 15.73
CA LEU A 189 3.91 11.31 17.11
C LEU A 189 4.47 12.66 17.57
N THR A 190 4.81 13.57 16.64
CA THR A 190 5.32 14.91 17.01
C THR A 190 4.24 15.83 17.56
N ASN A 191 2.97 15.58 17.26
CA ASN A 191 1.83 16.41 17.70
C ASN A 191 0.64 15.58 18.21
N ASN A 192 0.78 14.26 18.30
CA ASN A 192 -0.24 13.32 18.76
C ASN A 192 -1.56 13.36 17.93
N LYS A 193 -1.46 13.60 16.61
CA LYS A 193 -2.59 13.83 15.73
C LYS A 193 -2.70 12.79 14.61
N TYR A 194 -3.88 12.71 14.02
CA TYR A 194 -4.20 11.81 12.93
C TYR A 194 -4.55 12.59 11.64
N ALA A 195 -3.76 12.37 10.59
CA ALA A 195 -3.94 13.01 9.29
C ALA A 195 -4.86 12.22 8.36
N SER A 196 -4.93 10.92 8.55
CA SER A 196 -5.55 9.98 7.62
C SER A 196 -6.18 8.81 8.35
N VAL A 197 -7.03 8.08 7.62
CA VAL A 197 -7.63 6.83 8.06
C VAL A 197 -7.16 5.72 7.13
N PRO A 198 -6.57 4.63 7.65
CA PRO A 198 -6.21 3.47 6.84
C PRO A 198 -7.46 2.66 6.50
N THR A 199 -7.62 2.26 5.23
CA THR A 199 -8.75 1.44 4.78
C THR A 199 -8.34 0.02 4.44
N ASN A 200 -7.06 -0.21 4.20
CA ASN A 200 -6.49 -1.53 3.97
C ASN A 200 -5.05 -1.60 4.47
N GLY A 201 -4.50 -2.80 4.49
CA GLY A 201 -3.11 -3.07 4.82
C GLY A 201 -2.43 -3.85 3.71
N VAL A 202 -1.12 -3.91 3.78
CA VAL A 202 -0.32 -4.78 2.90
C VAL A 202 0.18 -5.98 3.66
N ILE A 203 0.19 -7.14 3.01
CA ILE A 203 0.92 -8.33 3.43
C ILE A 203 1.66 -8.89 2.22
N VAL A 204 2.86 -9.39 2.43
CA VAL A 204 3.66 -10.04 1.39
C VAL A 204 3.86 -11.49 1.79
N LYS A 205 3.54 -12.41 0.89
CA LYS A 205 3.58 -13.85 1.14
C LYS A 205 4.40 -14.56 0.07
N MET A 206 4.88 -15.75 0.39
CA MET A 206 5.49 -16.63 -0.58
C MET A 206 4.40 -17.41 -1.32
N PHE A 207 4.41 -17.31 -2.63
CA PHE A 207 3.56 -18.07 -3.55
C PHE A 207 4.35 -19.26 -4.07
N TYR A 208 3.72 -20.43 -4.14
CA TYR A 208 4.37 -21.64 -4.65
C TYR A 208 3.46 -22.44 -5.58
N ASN A 209 4.06 -23.03 -6.61
CA ASN A 209 3.39 -23.90 -7.56
C ASN A 209 3.47 -25.34 -7.04
N LYS A 210 2.31 -25.89 -6.62
CA LYS A 210 2.21 -27.23 -6.03
C LYS A 210 2.71 -28.34 -6.96
N GLU A 211 2.44 -28.20 -8.27
CA GLU A 211 2.82 -29.21 -9.25
C GLU A 211 4.33 -29.22 -9.51
N LEU A 212 4.99 -28.05 -9.51
CA LEU A 212 6.43 -27.97 -9.68
C LEU A 212 7.18 -28.49 -8.46
N LEU A 213 6.69 -28.19 -7.25
CA LEU A 213 7.25 -28.77 -6.01
C LEU A 213 7.12 -30.29 -6.04
N ALA A 214 5.94 -30.83 -6.33
CA ALA A 214 5.70 -32.27 -6.41
C ALA A 214 6.57 -32.97 -7.47
N LYS A 215 6.83 -32.34 -8.63
CA LYS A 215 7.74 -32.87 -9.67
C LYS A 215 9.18 -32.98 -9.17
N ALA A 216 9.61 -32.12 -8.25
CA ALA A 216 10.92 -32.19 -7.61
C ALA A 216 10.95 -33.11 -6.39
N GLY A 217 9.83 -33.78 -6.06
CA GLY A 217 9.71 -34.65 -4.88
C GLY A 217 9.55 -33.90 -3.57
N ILE A 218 9.06 -32.65 -3.60
CA ILE A 218 8.84 -31.79 -2.44
C ILE A 218 7.34 -31.83 -2.10
N ASP A 219 7.02 -32.25 -0.87
CA ASP A 219 5.63 -32.50 -0.43
C ASP A 219 4.86 -31.22 -0.06
N GLY A 220 5.55 -30.10 0.20
CA GLY A 220 4.94 -28.83 0.63
C GLY A 220 5.92 -27.67 0.58
N PRO A 221 5.50 -26.46 0.97
CA PRO A 221 6.40 -25.31 1.02
C PRO A 221 7.41 -25.46 2.18
N PRO A 222 8.65 -24.92 2.04
CA PRO A 222 9.65 -24.98 3.10
C PRO A 222 9.22 -24.17 4.33
N GLU A 223 9.52 -24.68 5.53
CA GLU A 223 9.22 -24.02 6.81
C GLU A 223 10.43 -23.24 7.34
N THR A 224 11.65 -23.67 6.98
CA THR A 224 12.90 -23.04 7.40
C THR A 224 13.73 -22.58 6.20
N PHE A 225 14.62 -21.62 6.43
CA PHE A 225 15.52 -21.13 5.38
C PHE A 225 16.45 -22.25 4.85
N ALA A 226 16.89 -23.16 5.71
CA ALA A 226 17.69 -24.31 5.29
C ALA A 226 16.90 -25.25 4.36
N GLU A 227 15.62 -25.49 4.66
CA GLU A 227 14.73 -26.24 3.76
C GLU A 227 14.51 -25.50 2.45
N LEU A 228 14.31 -24.17 2.47
CA LEU A 228 14.18 -23.37 1.25
C LEU A 228 15.38 -23.57 0.30
N LEU A 229 16.60 -23.52 0.84
CA LEU A 229 17.82 -23.74 0.04
C LEU A 229 17.88 -25.18 -0.50
N SER A 230 17.51 -26.17 0.31
CA SER A 230 17.45 -27.57 -0.08
C SER A 230 16.42 -27.80 -1.19
N ASP A 231 15.24 -27.23 -1.06
CA ASP A 231 14.15 -27.32 -2.03
C ASP A 231 14.51 -26.62 -3.34
N CYS A 232 15.11 -25.42 -3.26
CA CYS A 232 15.63 -24.73 -4.43
C CYS A 232 16.66 -25.57 -5.18
N LYS A 233 17.55 -26.27 -4.46
CA LYS A 233 18.49 -27.19 -5.08
C LYS A 233 17.79 -28.38 -5.74
N ALA A 234 16.83 -29.01 -5.06
CA ALA A 234 16.07 -30.13 -5.63
C ALA A 234 15.31 -29.72 -6.91
N LEU A 235 14.70 -28.54 -6.91
CA LEU A 235 14.05 -27.96 -8.08
C LEU A 235 15.04 -27.76 -9.23
N GLN A 236 16.21 -27.16 -8.95
CA GLN A 236 17.27 -26.95 -9.94
C GLN A 236 17.79 -28.28 -10.50
N ASP A 237 18.01 -29.29 -9.67
CA ASP A 237 18.44 -30.63 -10.09
C ASP A 237 17.37 -31.34 -10.95
N ALA A 238 16.09 -31.01 -10.76
CA ALA A 238 14.97 -31.45 -11.61
C ALA A 238 14.79 -30.60 -12.89
N GLY A 239 15.64 -29.61 -13.13
CA GLY A 239 15.56 -28.71 -14.29
C GLY A 239 14.43 -27.68 -14.19
N ILE A 240 13.95 -27.39 -12.99
CA ILE A 240 12.88 -26.44 -12.70
C ILE A 240 13.51 -25.16 -12.16
N MET A 241 13.09 -23.97 -12.63
CA MET A 241 13.50 -22.69 -12.08
C MET A 241 12.92 -22.54 -10.68
N PRO A 242 13.76 -22.42 -9.61
CA PRO A 242 13.26 -22.45 -8.24
C PRO A 242 12.50 -21.18 -7.85
N TYR A 243 13.09 -20.01 -8.13
CA TYR A 243 12.62 -18.77 -7.54
C TYR A 243 12.74 -17.58 -8.49
N VAL A 244 11.85 -16.60 -8.37
CA VAL A 244 11.94 -15.32 -9.09
C VAL A 244 11.74 -14.13 -8.17
N VAL A 245 12.55 -13.10 -8.40
CA VAL A 245 12.54 -11.81 -7.68
C VAL A 245 12.57 -10.67 -8.70
N GLY A 246 11.93 -9.57 -8.39
CA GLY A 246 12.04 -8.32 -9.15
C GLY A 246 12.97 -7.34 -8.44
N MET A 247 14.10 -6.98 -9.10
CA MET A 247 15.08 -6.00 -8.56
C MET A 247 15.33 -4.81 -9.50
N LYS A 248 14.49 -4.59 -10.50
CA LYS A 248 14.67 -3.50 -11.46
C LYS A 248 14.58 -2.13 -10.77
N VAL A 249 15.61 -1.29 -10.90
CA VAL A 249 15.62 0.09 -10.41
C VAL A 249 14.99 1.00 -11.46
N PRO A 250 14.13 1.96 -11.09
CA PRO A 250 13.69 2.33 -9.74
C PRO A 250 12.43 1.60 -9.22
N GLU A 251 11.95 0.58 -9.93
CA GLU A 251 10.62 -0.03 -9.70
C GLU A 251 10.65 -1.29 -8.82
N GLY A 252 11.85 -1.82 -8.52
CA GLY A 252 12.04 -3.10 -7.85
C GLY A 252 12.15 -2.99 -6.35
N GLY A 253 11.02 -2.94 -5.63
CA GLY A 253 10.99 -3.01 -4.16
C GLY A 253 11.27 -4.40 -3.57
N GLY A 254 11.32 -5.46 -4.40
CA GLY A 254 11.43 -6.84 -3.94
C GLY A 254 12.69 -7.14 -3.11
N PHE A 255 13.82 -6.54 -3.44
CA PHE A 255 15.07 -6.76 -2.70
C PHE A 255 14.95 -6.34 -1.23
N HIS A 256 14.32 -5.21 -0.94
CA HIS A 256 14.15 -4.69 0.43
C HIS A 256 13.26 -5.58 1.30
N TRP A 257 12.35 -6.34 0.69
CA TRP A 257 11.59 -7.35 1.44
C TRP A 257 12.51 -8.45 1.99
N TYR A 258 13.47 -8.90 1.19
CA TYR A 258 14.44 -9.91 1.66
C TYR A 258 15.38 -9.32 2.70
N GLU A 259 15.88 -8.09 2.51
CA GLU A 259 16.69 -7.43 3.52
C GLU A 259 15.97 -7.41 4.87
N ARG A 260 14.69 -7.05 4.91
CA ARG A 260 13.89 -7.06 6.14
C ARG A 260 13.68 -8.46 6.71
N LEU A 261 13.28 -9.42 5.87
CA LEU A 261 13.04 -10.80 6.30
C LEU A 261 14.27 -11.42 6.97
N PHE A 262 15.47 -11.07 6.51
CA PHE A 262 16.71 -11.54 7.09
C PHE A 262 17.18 -10.67 8.26
N MET A 263 16.95 -9.37 8.19
CA MET A 263 17.40 -8.41 9.21
C MET A 263 16.65 -8.59 10.53
N ASP A 264 15.31 -8.64 10.49
CA ASP A 264 14.49 -8.65 11.69
C ASP A 264 14.87 -9.78 12.67
N PRO A 265 14.94 -11.06 12.27
CA PRO A 265 15.29 -12.13 13.21
C PRO A 265 16.76 -12.11 13.66
N LEU A 266 17.66 -11.43 12.94
CA LEU A 266 19.07 -11.31 13.32
C LEU A 266 19.34 -10.13 14.26
N THR A 267 18.46 -9.12 14.24
CA THR A 267 18.70 -7.83 14.90
C THR A 267 17.62 -7.43 15.91
N ASP A 268 16.59 -8.26 16.12
CA ASP A 268 15.48 -8.01 17.05
C ASP A 268 15.92 -7.79 18.50
N GLN A 269 17.09 -8.31 18.88
CA GLN A 269 17.71 -8.05 20.17
C GLN A 269 18.02 -6.57 20.45
N PHE A 270 18.03 -5.72 19.41
CA PHE A 270 18.23 -4.27 19.52
C PHE A 270 16.94 -3.47 19.54
N ASN A 271 15.77 -4.12 19.32
CA ASN A 271 14.50 -3.41 19.19
C ASN A 271 14.16 -2.60 20.44
N GLU A 272 14.35 -3.14 21.64
CA GLU A 272 14.09 -2.46 22.91
C GLU A 272 14.98 -1.21 23.09
N GLU A 273 16.22 -1.24 22.61
CA GLU A 273 17.14 -0.08 22.65
C GLU A 273 16.74 0.99 21.61
N MET A 274 16.17 0.57 20.50
CA MET A 274 15.79 1.46 19.40
C MET A 274 14.43 2.11 19.61
N ASP A 275 13.45 1.37 20.16
CA ASP A 275 12.06 1.81 20.39
C ASP A 275 11.99 2.78 21.60
N LEU A 276 12.14 4.08 21.33
CA LEU A 276 12.17 5.12 22.36
C LEU A 276 10.80 5.37 22.99
N ASN A 277 9.76 5.19 22.21
CA ASN A 277 8.39 5.53 22.58
C ASN A 277 7.55 4.32 23.03
N GLY A 278 8.12 3.11 22.99
CA GLY A 278 7.48 1.88 23.45
C GLY A 278 6.29 1.43 22.60
N THR A 279 6.25 1.82 21.33
CA THR A 279 5.15 1.47 20.41
C THR A 279 5.27 0.06 19.84
N GLY A 280 6.43 -0.57 19.96
CA GLY A 280 6.75 -1.85 19.30
C GLY A 280 7.10 -1.71 17.82
N LEU A 281 7.21 -0.48 17.31
CA LEU A 281 7.62 -0.15 15.94
C LEU A 281 8.82 0.79 16.01
N ILE A 282 9.78 0.58 15.12
CA ILE A 282 10.95 1.46 15.05
C ILE A 282 10.69 2.56 14.02
N GLU A 283 10.49 3.77 14.51
CA GLU A 283 10.17 4.94 13.69
C GLU A 283 11.44 5.56 13.06
N VAL A 284 11.25 6.44 12.09
CA VAL A 284 12.36 7.03 11.32
C VAL A 284 13.36 7.82 12.17
N ASN A 285 12.88 8.53 13.18
CA ASN A 285 13.71 9.27 14.14
C ASN A 285 14.51 8.31 15.04
N GLU A 286 13.93 7.20 15.42
CA GLU A 286 14.58 6.14 16.21
C GLU A 286 15.64 5.41 15.40
N ILE A 287 15.38 5.13 14.13
CA ILE A 287 16.38 4.61 13.19
C ILE A 287 17.53 5.63 13.03
N ALA A 288 17.20 6.91 12.84
CA ALA A 288 18.21 7.96 12.72
C ALA A 288 19.12 8.02 13.95
N ARG A 289 18.53 7.96 15.15
CA ARG A 289 19.26 7.88 16.42
C ARG A 289 20.10 6.61 16.51
N ALA A 290 19.54 5.46 16.16
CA ALA A 290 20.25 4.18 16.23
C ALA A 290 21.49 4.16 15.31
N VAL A 291 21.40 4.74 14.11
CA VAL A 291 22.55 4.94 13.21
C VAL A 291 23.55 5.91 13.83
N ASP A 292 23.11 7.04 14.40
CA ASP A 292 23.98 8.03 15.03
C ASP A 292 24.74 7.48 16.24
N LYS A 293 24.09 6.65 17.03
CA LYS A 293 24.69 5.98 18.20
C LYS A 293 25.48 4.71 17.86
N GLY A 294 25.49 4.29 16.61
CA GLY A 294 26.17 3.09 16.14
C GLY A 294 25.53 1.78 16.59
N VAL A 295 24.27 1.80 16.98
CA VAL A 295 23.44 0.61 17.21
C VAL A 295 23.17 -0.08 15.88
N ILE A 296 22.84 0.69 14.85
CA ILE A 296 22.79 0.23 13.46
C ILE A 296 24.11 0.55 12.78
N ASP A 297 24.88 -0.49 12.48
CA ASP A 297 26.13 -0.41 11.72
C ASP A 297 26.20 -1.59 10.74
N ILE A 298 25.85 -1.33 9.49
CA ILE A 298 25.74 -2.36 8.44
C ILE A 298 27.08 -3.03 8.14
N THR A 299 28.20 -2.42 8.54
CA THR A 299 29.53 -3.01 8.36
C THR A 299 29.87 -4.08 9.41
N LYS A 300 29.03 -4.25 10.43
CA LYS A 300 29.27 -5.16 11.58
C LYS A 300 28.18 -6.23 11.68
N SER A 301 28.56 -7.38 12.25
CA SER A 301 27.59 -8.40 12.69
C SER A 301 26.71 -7.84 13.82
N PRO A 302 25.41 -8.20 13.90
CA PRO A 302 24.73 -9.10 12.97
C PRO A 302 24.19 -8.43 11.71
N TRP A 303 24.21 -7.09 11.59
CA TRP A 303 23.69 -6.33 10.45
C TRP A 303 24.30 -6.77 9.11
N LYS A 304 25.60 -7.00 9.09
CA LYS A 304 26.32 -7.45 7.91
C LYS A 304 25.93 -8.86 7.47
N ASP A 305 25.54 -9.71 8.40
CA ASP A 305 25.43 -11.15 8.19
C ASP A 305 24.25 -11.55 7.30
N ILE A 306 23.28 -10.64 7.10
CA ILE A 306 22.14 -10.87 6.21
C ILE A 306 22.56 -11.01 4.74
N TYR A 307 23.56 -10.25 4.30
CA TYR A 307 23.91 -10.14 2.88
C TYR A 307 24.54 -11.41 2.30
N PRO A 308 25.46 -12.12 2.98
CA PRO A 308 25.88 -13.44 2.55
C PRO A 308 24.75 -14.45 2.41
N MET A 309 23.76 -14.41 3.31
CA MET A 309 22.60 -15.31 3.24
C MET A 309 21.71 -14.98 2.04
N ILE A 310 21.43 -13.70 1.77
CA ILE A 310 20.69 -13.28 0.59
C ILE A 310 21.46 -13.69 -0.69
N LYS A 311 22.79 -13.54 -0.70
CA LYS A 311 23.63 -13.93 -1.83
C LYS A 311 23.60 -15.45 -2.07
N GLU A 312 23.63 -16.25 -1.01
CA GLU A 312 23.46 -17.71 -1.09
C GLU A 312 22.10 -18.06 -1.70
N PHE A 313 21.03 -17.45 -1.24
CA PHE A 313 19.70 -17.67 -1.80
C PHE A 313 19.58 -17.19 -3.26
N SER A 314 20.23 -16.08 -3.61
CA SER A 314 20.16 -15.49 -4.96
C SER A 314 20.71 -16.39 -6.07
N GLN A 315 21.49 -17.42 -5.74
CA GLN A 315 21.98 -18.41 -6.71
C GLN A 315 20.84 -19.23 -7.35
N TYR A 316 19.69 -19.28 -6.70
CA TYR A 316 18.49 -19.98 -7.15
C TYR A 316 17.46 -19.05 -7.80
N TRP A 317 17.77 -17.75 -7.92
CA TRP A 317 16.87 -16.79 -8.54
C TRP A 317 16.95 -16.84 -10.05
N HIS A 318 15.84 -16.53 -10.69
CA HIS A 318 15.77 -16.40 -12.16
C HIS A 318 16.84 -15.41 -12.64
N PRO A 319 17.66 -15.76 -13.66
CA PRO A 319 18.82 -14.94 -14.08
C PRO A 319 18.47 -13.51 -14.50
N GLY A 320 17.21 -13.24 -14.86
CA GLY A 320 16.73 -11.92 -15.25
C GLY A 320 16.30 -11.00 -14.11
N TYR A 321 16.50 -11.37 -12.85
CA TYR A 321 15.96 -10.64 -11.67
C TYR A 321 16.30 -9.14 -11.66
N ASN A 322 17.47 -8.73 -12.14
CA ASN A 322 17.90 -7.32 -12.18
C ASN A 322 17.16 -6.47 -13.24
N ALA A 323 16.51 -7.10 -14.20
CA ALA A 323 15.80 -6.43 -15.29
C ALA A 323 14.28 -6.48 -15.12
N MET A 324 13.77 -7.24 -14.13
CA MET A 324 12.35 -7.42 -13.85
C MET A 324 11.90 -6.58 -12.65
N ASN A 325 10.71 -6.04 -12.73
CA ASN A 325 9.97 -5.52 -11.57
C ASN A 325 9.12 -6.63 -10.92
N ASN A 326 8.45 -6.32 -9.81
CA ASN A 326 7.65 -7.30 -9.08
C ASN A 326 6.47 -7.85 -9.91
N THR A 327 5.87 -7.04 -10.78
CA THR A 327 4.78 -7.48 -11.67
C THR A 327 5.29 -8.47 -12.69
N GLU A 328 6.43 -8.19 -13.34
CA GLU A 328 7.05 -9.09 -14.32
C GLU A 328 7.52 -10.41 -13.66
N ALA A 329 7.99 -10.37 -12.41
CA ALA A 329 8.33 -11.56 -11.64
C ALA A 329 7.08 -12.42 -11.35
N LEU A 330 5.97 -11.80 -10.94
CA LEU A 330 4.71 -12.49 -10.73
C LEU A 330 4.15 -13.11 -12.03
N GLU A 331 4.33 -12.45 -13.17
CA GLU A 331 3.94 -13.00 -14.47
C GLU A 331 4.73 -14.26 -14.84
N GLN A 332 6.02 -14.35 -14.50
CA GLN A 332 6.81 -15.58 -14.68
C GLN A 332 6.20 -16.73 -13.87
N PHE A 333 5.84 -16.45 -12.62
CA PHE A 333 5.15 -17.42 -11.77
C PHE A 333 3.79 -17.82 -12.35
N ALA A 334 2.96 -16.87 -12.77
CA ALA A 334 1.63 -17.11 -13.32
C ALA A 334 1.66 -17.97 -14.59
N ARG A 335 2.73 -17.90 -15.39
CA ARG A 335 2.96 -18.79 -16.55
C ARG A 335 3.44 -20.19 -16.18
N GLY A 336 3.72 -20.47 -14.90
CA GLY A 336 4.25 -21.74 -14.44
C GLY A 336 5.72 -21.97 -14.82
N GLU A 337 6.47 -20.91 -15.10
CA GLU A 337 7.89 -20.97 -15.49
C GLU A 337 8.83 -21.08 -14.27
N VAL A 338 8.34 -20.72 -13.08
CA VAL A 338 9.10 -20.78 -11.82
C VAL A 338 8.26 -21.38 -10.71
N ALA A 339 8.93 -22.04 -9.75
CA ALA A 339 8.26 -22.75 -8.68
C ALA A 339 7.76 -21.82 -7.55
N MET A 340 8.50 -20.76 -7.21
CA MET A 340 8.19 -19.89 -6.09
C MET A 340 8.47 -18.42 -6.40
N THR A 341 7.73 -17.51 -5.73
CA THR A 341 7.96 -16.07 -5.73
C THR A 341 7.44 -15.46 -4.43
N PHE A 342 7.84 -14.23 -4.14
CA PHE A 342 7.34 -13.47 -2.98
C PHE A 342 6.61 -12.24 -3.50
N ALA A 343 5.34 -12.09 -3.17
CA ALA A 343 4.48 -11.08 -3.76
C ALA A 343 3.42 -10.57 -2.77
N VAL A 344 2.83 -9.42 -3.07
CA VAL A 344 1.74 -8.84 -2.29
C VAL A 344 0.53 -9.77 -2.30
N GLY A 345 -0.08 -9.97 -1.11
CA GLY A 345 -1.14 -10.95 -0.89
C GLY A 345 -2.36 -10.77 -1.80
N THR A 346 -2.74 -9.53 -2.14
CA THR A 346 -3.86 -9.26 -3.07
C THR A 346 -3.65 -9.85 -4.47
N ASN A 347 -2.41 -10.15 -4.87
CA ASN A 347 -2.13 -10.85 -6.12
C ASN A 347 -2.71 -12.28 -6.16
N ALA A 348 -2.98 -12.89 -4.99
CA ALA A 348 -3.61 -14.20 -4.93
C ALA A 348 -5.04 -14.18 -5.50
N ALA A 349 -5.80 -13.10 -5.25
CA ALA A 349 -7.13 -12.94 -5.85
C ALA A 349 -7.05 -12.83 -7.37
N ALA A 350 -6.11 -12.03 -7.88
CA ALA A 350 -5.89 -11.88 -9.33
C ALA A 350 -5.50 -13.22 -9.99
N LEU A 351 -4.61 -13.99 -9.34
CA LEU A 351 -4.21 -15.32 -9.83
C LEU A 351 -5.37 -16.32 -9.80
N ALA A 352 -6.18 -16.32 -8.74
CA ALA A 352 -7.29 -17.26 -8.59
C ALA A 352 -8.37 -17.11 -9.67
N VAL A 353 -8.55 -15.90 -10.22
CA VAL A 353 -9.51 -15.62 -11.30
C VAL A 353 -8.87 -15.60 -12.69
N ASN A 354 -7.56 -15.81 -12.78
CA ASN A 354 -6.84 -15.79 -14.05
C ASN A 354 -7.15 -17.07 -14.87
N PRO A 355 -7.86 -16.99 -16.02
CA PRO A 355 -8.23 -18.16 -16.82
C PRO A 355 -7.02 -18.84 -17.47
N ASP A 356 -5.87 -18.15 -17.54
CA ASP A 356 -4.64 -18.66 -18.14
C ASP A 356 -3.76 -19.38 -17.10
N LEU A 357 -4.04 -19.31 -15.82
CA LEU A 357 -3.36 -20.08 -14.79
C LEU A 357 -3.70 -21.59 -14.98
N LYS A 358 -2.68 -22.43 -15.18
CA LYS A 358 -2.85 -23.85 -15.52
C LYS A 358 -2.37 -24.82 -14.42
N PHE A 359 -2.16 -24.31 -13.22
CA PHE A 359 -1.69 -25.10 -12.06
C PHE A 359 -2.34 -24.63 -10.78
N GLU A 360 -2.32 -25.46 -9.75
CA GLU A 360 -2.70 -25.07 -8.41
C GLU A 360 -1.52 -24.38 -7.70
N PHE A 361 -1.77 -23.23 -7.09
CA PHE A 361 -0.81 -22.55 -6.25
C PHE A 361 -1.21 -22.59 -4.78
N GLY A 362 -0.24 -22.35 -3.91
CA GLY A 362 -0.46 -22.09 -2.49
C GLY A 362 0.23 -20.80 -2.07
N VAL A 363 -0.10 -20.33 -0.89
CA VAL A 363 0.54 -19.18 -0.24
C VAL A 363 1.00 -19.58 1.16
N THR A 364 2.14 -19.05 1.58
CA THR A 364 2.72 -19.30 2.89
C THR A 364 3.58 -18.11 3.32
N GLU A 365 4.00 -18.10 4.57
CA GLU A 365 4.99 -17.18 5.10
C GLU A 365 6.35 -17.43 4.46
N PHE A 366 7.26 -16.43 4.53
CA PHE A 366 8.65 -16.68 4.21
C PHE A 366 9.25 -17.64 5.26
N PRO A 367 10.08 -18.63 4.86
CA PRO A 367 10.65 -19.61 5.78
C PRO A 367 11.45 -18.98 6.90
N THR A 368 11.27 -19.53 8.11
CA THR A 368 11.93 -19.01 9.32
C THR A 368 13.45 -19.15 9.23
N ILE A 369 14.17 -18.08 9.52
CA ILE A 369 15.62 -18.12 9.69
C ILE A 369 15.92 -18.60 11.10
N THR A 370 16.43 -19.81 11.23
CA THR A 370 16.72 -20.44 12.52
C THR A 370 18.16 -20.16 12.98
N LYS A 371 18.46 -20.45 14.24
CA LYS A 371 19.85 -20.39 14.76
C LYS A 371 20.81 -21.36 14.07
N GLU A 372 20.28 -22.39 13.43
CA GLU A 372 21.07 -23.31 12.61
C GLU A 372 21.56 -22.62 11.34
N SER A 373 20.71 -21.77 10.72
CA SER A 373 21.06 -20.99 9.54
C SER A 373 21.98 -19.81 9.88
N ASN A 374 21.77 -19.15 11.03
CA ASN A 374 22.61 -18.07 11.52
C ASN A 374 22.56 -17.98 13.06
N PRO A 375 23.72 -18.00 13.77
CA PRO A 375 23.75 -18.00 15.23
C PRO A 375 23.17 -16.74 15.89
N HIS A 376 23.09 -15.64 15.16
CA HIS A 376 22.49 -14.39 15.64
C HIS A 376 20.97 -14.37 15.53
N SER A 377 20.36 -15.29 14.79
CA SER A 377 18.91 -15.33 14.65
C SER A 377 18.24 -15.67 15.98
N SER A 378 17.15 -14.94 16.30
CA SER A 378 16.24 -15.29 17.40
C SER A 378 15.43 -16.56 17.09
N GLY A 379 15.25 -16.90 15.81
CA GLY A 379 14.34 -17.95 15.36
C GLY A 379 12.87 -17.51 15.35
N ILE A 380 12.60 -16.24 15.58
CA ILE A 380 11.24 -15.67 15.50
C ILE A 380 10.91 -15.44 14.03
N PRO A 381 9.79 -16.00 13.52
CA PRO A 381 9.32 -15.69 12.17
C PRO A 381 8.70 -14.29 12.14
N TYR A 382 9.19 -13.45 11.26
CA TYR A 382 8.62 -12.14 10.99
C TYR A 382 7.94 -12.13 9.62
N GLU A 383 6.88 -11.33 9.50
CA GLU A 383 6.16 -11.14 8.25
C GLU A 383 6.32 -9.72 7.72
N ILE A 384 6.42 -9.60 6.41
CA ILE A 384 6.46 -8.31 5.74
C ILE A 384 5.03 -7.81 5.53
N GLY A 385 4.74 -6.63 6.04
CA GLY A 385 3.42 -6.01 5.92
C GLY A 385 3.03 -5.26 7.19
N GLY A 386 1.72 -5.26 7.49
CA GLY A 386 1.16 -4.52 8.62
C GLY A 386 1.25 -2.99 8.45
N ALA A 387 1.90 -2.51 7.39
CA ALA A 387 1.88 -1.09 7.07
C ALA A 387 0.47 -0.69 6.63
N PRO A 388 -0.06 0.40 7.17
CA PRO A 388 -1.32 0.94 6.71
C PRO A 388 -1.19 1.39 5.26
N GLN A 389 -2.09 0.88 4.43
CA GLN A 389 -2.26 1.28 3.05
C GLN A 389 -3.65 1.89 2.88
N GLY A 390 -3.96 2.39 1.70
CA GLY A 390 -5.26 3.01 1.51
C GLY A 390 -5.53 4.17 2.47
N ASN A 391 -4.47 4.86 2.94
CA ASN A 391 -4.63 5.98 3.87
C ASN A 391 -5.29 7.15 3.16
N ILE A 392 -6.47 7.55 3.60
CA ILE A 392 -7.25 8.61 2.96
C ILE A 392 -7.23 9.86 3.83
N CYS A 393 -6.84 10.97 3.23
CA CYS A 393 -6.87 12.31 3.80
C CYS A 393 -8.02 13.14 3.24
N ILE A 394 -8.39 14.18 4.01
CA ILE A 394 -9.28 15.27 3.63
C ILE A 394 -8.42 16.54 3.53
N PRO A 395 -8.54 17.41 2.50
CA PRO A 395 -7.74 18.63 2.43
C PRO A 395 -8.21 19.66 3.45
N ALA A 396 -7.28 20.41 4.05
CA ALA A 396 -7.60 21.49 4.97
C ALA A 396 -8.41 22.63 4.33
N THR A 397 -8.46 22.68 3.01
CA THR A 397 -9.25 23.65 2.24
C THR A 397 -10.73 23.29 2.10
N LEU A 398 -11.15 22.08 2.49
CA LEU A 398 -12.55 21.66 2.49
C LEU A 398 -13.27 22.34 3.67
N LYS A 399 -13.92 23.48 3.42
CA LYS A 399 -14.59 24.31 4.44
C LYS A 399 -16.11 24.19 4.42
N ASP A 400 -16.69 23.56 3.40
CA ASP A 400 -18.11 23.26 3.35
C ASP A 400 -18.43 22.17 4.40
N GLU A 401 -19.26 22.52 5.39
CA GLU A 401 -19.55 21.65 6.54
C GLU A 401 -20.26 20.35 6.11
N ASP A 402 -21.20 20.44 5.17
CA ASP A 402 -21.92 19.27 4.64
C ASP A 402 -20.97 18.32 3.90
N LYS A 403 -20.04 18.85 3.09
CA LYS A 403 -19.02 18.07 2.42
C LYS A 403 -18.00 17.45 3.39
N LEU A 404 -17.56 18.21 4.39
CA LEU A 404 -16.63 17.73 5.39
C LEU A 404 -17.23 16.56 6.17
N ARG A 405 -18.48 16.72 6.62
CA ARG A 405 -19.17 15.65 7.34
C ARG A 405 -19.43 14.43 6.46
N ALA A 406 -19.81 14.63 5.19
CA ALA A 406 -19.96 13.55 4.23
C ALA A 406 -18.63 12.82 3.95
N ALA A 407 -17.51 13.53 3.94
CA ALA A 407 -16.19 12.94 3.79
C ALA A 407 -15.83 12.07 5.00
N ILE A 408 -16.09 12.53 6.22
CA ILE A 408 -15.88 11.75 7.45
C ILE A 408 -16.80 10.51 7.46
N ASP A 409 -18.08 10.66 7.12
CA ASP A 409 -19.04 9.55 7.03
C ASP A 409 -18.58 8.48 6.02
N PHE A 410 -18.07 8.91 4.86
CA PHE A 410 -17.50 7.97 3.88
C PHE A 410 -16.27 7.23 4.42
N LEU A 411 -15.38 7.90 5.16
CA LEU A 411 -14.23 7.25 5.82
C LEU A 411 -14.70 6.25 6.88
N GLN A 412 -15.73 6.57 7.66
CA GLN A 412 -16.35 5.67 8.63
C GLN A 412 -16.94 4.44 7.92
N PHE A 413 -17.63 4.61 6.78
CA PHE A 413 -18.12 3.50 5.95
C PHE A 413 -16.98 2.62 5.43
N LYS A 414 -15.91 3.21 4.88
CA LYS A 414 -14.74 2.49 4.35
C LYS A 414 -13.99 1.69 5.43
N THR A 415 -14.16 2.03 6.68
CA THR A 415 -13.63 1.33 7.87
C THR A 415 -14.72 0.63 8.67
N GLY A 416 -15.90 0.44 8.09
CA GLY A 416 -16.99 -0.33 8.64
C GLY A 416 -16.85 -1.83 8.35
N VAL A 417 -17.48 -2.66 9.18
CA VAL A 417 -17.40 -4.12 9.08
C VAL A 417 -17.83 -4.62 7.70
N GLU A 418 -18.90 -4.07 7.14
CA GLU A 418 -19.48 -4.54 5.88
C GLU A 418 -18.55 -4.28 4.68
N ASP A 419 -17.97 -3.07 4.56
CA ASP A 419 -17.04 -2.75 3.47
C ASP A 419 -15.69 -3.45 3.62
N CYS A 420 -15.18 -3.56 4.86
CA CYS A 420 -13.96 -4.31 5.16
C CYS A 420 -14.12 -5.80 4.84
N SER A 421 -15.26 -6.41 5.18
CA SER A 421 -15.56 -7.81 4.82
C SER A 421 -15.64 -7.98 3.30
N LEU A 422 -16.29 -7.05 2.60
CA LEU A 422 -16.34 -7.05 1.15
C LEU A 422 -14.94 -6.94 0.52
N TYR A 423 -14.07 -6.08 1.07
CA TYR A 423 -12.68 -5.94 0.63
C TYR A 423 -11.92 -7.27 0.77
N VAL A 424 -12.01 -7.90 1.92
CA VAL A 424 -11.36 -9.20 2.20
C VAL A 424 -11.88 -10.28 1.24
N ASP A 425 -13.19 -10.36 1.02
CA ASP A 425 -13.79 -11.38 0.16
C ASP A 425 -13.49 -11.19 -1.34
N ARG A 426 -13.39 -9.95 -1.81
CA ARG A 426 -13.19 -9.64 -3.24
C ARG A 426 -11.72 -9.50 -3.61
N LEU A 427 -10.92 -8.90 -2.75
CA LEU A 427 -9.52 -8.58 -3.04
C LEU A 427 -8.51 -9.43 -2.26
N TRP A 428 -9.01 -10.28 -1.32
CA TRP A 428 -8.18 -11.16 -0.51
C TRP A 428 -7.07 -10.42 0.26
N GLY A 429 -7.29 -9.13 0.48
CA GLY A 429 -6.36 -8.29 1.22
C GLY A 429 -6.58 -8.33 2.72
N VAL A 430 -5.74 -7.61 3.45
CA VAL A 430 -5.91 -7.38 4.89
C VAL A 430 -6.51 -6.00 5.13
N VAL A 431 -7.26 -5.88 6.21
CA VAL A 431 -7.90 -4.63 6.61
C VAL A 431 -7.44 -4.23 8.02
N PRO A 432 -7.46 -2.93 8.35
CA PRO A 432 -6.99 -2.43 9.64
C PRO A 432 -8.00 -2.60 10.78
N ILE A 433 -9.15 -3.24 10.52
CA ILE A 433 -10.27 -3.34 11.44
C ILE A 433 -10.27 -4.71 12.13
N LYS A 434 -10.48 -4.70 13.46
CA LYS A 434 -10.55 -5.91 14.29
C LYS A 434 -11.69 -6.83 13.89
N GLY A 435 -11.45 -8.13 14.01
CA GLY A 435 -12.48 -9.16 13.94
C GLY A 435 -12.99 -9.48 12.53
N ILE A 436 -12.39 -8.96 11.48
CA ILE A 436 -12.73 -9.32 10.10
C ILE A 436 -12.04 -10.64 9.74
N THR A 437 -12.82 -11.64 9.37
CA THR A 437 -12.34 -12.98 9.02
C THR A 437 -13.03 -13.46 7.74
N SER A 438 -12.47 -14.49 7.10
CA SER A 438 -13.07 -15.16 5.95
C SER A 438 -13.06 -16.68 6.13
N ASP A 439 -14.11 -17.35 5.70
CA ASP A 439 -14.21 -18.82 5.68
C ASP A 439 -13.42 -19.45 4.51
N ASN A 440 -12.91 -18.65 3.59
CA ASN A 440 -12.06 -19.14 2.50
C ASN A 440 -10.65 -19.45 3.03
N PRO A 441 -10.19 -20.74 2.96
CA PRO A 441 -8.88 -21.13 3.49
C PRO A 441 -7.70 -20.38 2.84
N MET A 442 -7.82 -19.99 1.58
CA MET A 442 -6.79 -19.23 0.87
C MET A 442 -6.68 -17.81 1.45
N ILE A 443 -7.82 -17.16 1.71
CA ILE A 443 -7.86 -15.83 2.34
C ILE A 443 -7.33 -15.92 3.77
N ALA A 444 -7.72 -16.94 4.52
CA ALA A 444 -7.19 -17.18 5.86
C ALA A 444 -5.66 -17.37 5.86
N GLY A 445 -5.10 -17.99 4.81
CA GLY A 445 -3.66 -18.11 4.60
C GLY A 445 -2.94 -16.80 4.29
N LEU A 446 -3.68 -15.78 3.84
CA LEU A 446 -3.15 -14.45 3.55
C LEU A 446 -3.17 -13.51 4.76
N GLN A 447 -3.81 -13.90 5.87
CA GLN A 447 -3.79 -13.08 7.09
C GLN A 447 -2.46 -13.23 7.83
N PHE A 448 -2.14 -12.26 8.70
CA PHE A 448 -0.96 -12.34 9.56
C PHE A 448 -1.11 -13.51 10.55
N LYS A 449 -0.06 -14.33 10.64
CA LYS A 449 0.06 -15.43 11.62
C LYS A 449 1.12 -15.13 12.66
N ASN A 450 2.13 -14.37 12.28
CA ASN A 450 3.30 -14.05 13.09
C ASN A 450 3.37 -12.56 13.39
N GLY A 451 4.38 -12.15 14.13
CA GLY A 451 4.66 -10.74 14.38
C GLY A 451 5.03 -10.00 13.09
N VAL A 452 4.50 -8.80 12.95
CA VAL A 452 4.93 -7.89 11.88
C VAL A 452 6.34 -7.41 12.19
N SER A 453 7.16 -7.26 11.16
CA SER A 453 8.50 -6.70 11.26
C SER A 453 8.48 -5.32 11.93
N PRO A 454 9.14 -5.14 13.09
CA PRO A 454 9.18 -3.85 13.78
C PRO A 454 10.17 -2.88 13.14
N LEU A 455 11.24 -3.40 12.54
CA LEU A 455 12.28 -2.59 11.95
C LEU A 455 11.98 -2.26 10.49
N LYS A 456 11.85 -0.97 10.17
CA LYS A 456 11.50 -0.46 8.84
C LYS A 456 12.68 0.30 8.19
N LEU A 457 13.91 -0.17 8.38
CA LEU A 457 15.12 0.55 7.96
C LEU A 457 15.08 1.04 6.51
N TYR A 458 14.63 0.19 5.58
CA TYR A 458 14.56 0.53 4.15
C TYR A 458 13.21 1.12 3.72
N GLU A 459 12.16 0.92 4.48
CA GLU A 459 10.83 1.49 4.19
C GLU A 459 10.65 2.92 4.72
N THR A 460 11.48 3.35 5.66
CA THR A 460 11.37 4.68 6.27
C THR A 460 11.81 5.79 5.35
N TYR A 461 12.54 5.49 4.27
CA TYR A 461 12.93 6.45 3.26
C TYR A 461 13.44 7.77 3.85
N PHE A 462 14.67 7.78 4.29
CA PHE A 462 15.33 9.08 4.52
C PHE A 462 15.26 9.92 3.25
N ASP A 463 15.53 9.31 2.09
CA ASP A 463 15.20 9.87 0.78
C ASP A 463 15.05 8.78 -0.31
N LYS A 464 14.49 9.17 -1.46
CA LYS A 464 14.33 8.25 -2.60
C LYS A 464 15.68 7.82 -3.18
N LYS A 465 16.70 8.65 -3.08
CA LYS A 465 18.03 8.33 -3.60
C LYS A 465 18.65 7.17 -2.83
N PHE A 466 18.58 7.19 -1.49
CA PHE A 466 19.05 6.08 -0.67
C PHE A 466 18.37 4.75 -1.06
N TRP A 467 17.07 4.78 -1.28
CA TRP A 467 16.34 3.60 -1.72
C TRP A 467 16.78 3.05 -3.08
N ASP A 468 16.96 3.91 -4.06
CA ASP A 468 17.39 3.50 -5.40
C ASP A 468 18.86 3.01 -5.38
N ASP A 469 19.73 3.70 -4.66
CA ASP A 469 21.15 3.37 -4.54
C ASP A 469 21.38 2.06 -3.78
N SER A 470 20.65 1.80 -2.69
CA SER A 470 20.75 0.54 -1.96
C SER A 470 20.37 -0.67 -2.82
N THR A 471 19.31 -0.57 -3.64
CA THR A 471 18.97 -1.62 -4.60
C THR A 471 20.07 -1.80 -5.65
N MET A 472 20.63 -0.71 -6.18
CA MET A 472 21.71 -0.77 -7.17
C MET A 472 23.00 -1.38 -6.58
N LEU A 473 23.38 -1.00 -5.37
CA LEU A 473 24.50 -1.61 -4.65
C LEU A 473 24.26 -3.10 -4.41
N GLY A 474 23.06 -3.49 -4.02
CA GLY A 474 22.64 -4.88 -3.90
C GLY A 474 22.80 -5.67 -5.21
N GLN A 475 22.38 -5.10 -6.34
CA GLN A 475 22.60 -5.72 -7.66
C GLN A 475 24.09 -5.95 -7.96
N LEU A 476 24.95 -4.97 -7.65
CA LEU A 476 26.38 -5.09 -7.88
C LEU A 476 27.02 -6.16 -6.98
N TYR A 477 26.61 -6.22 -5.71
CA TYR A 477 27.08 -7.24 -4.78
C TYR A 477 26.67 -8.66 -5.19
N LEU A 478 25.42 -8.87 -5.55
CA LEU A 478 24.92 -10.17 -5.99
C LEU A 478 25.54 -10.65 -7.31
N GLN A 479 26.07 -9.74 -8.13
CA GLN A 479 26.81 -10.03 -9.36
C GLN A 479 28.33 -10.14 -9.18
N ASP A 480 28.86 -10.23 -7.96
CA ASP A 480 30.29 -10.29 -7.68
C ASP A 480 31.09 -9.06 -8.21
N LYS A 481 30.42 -7.90 -8.34
CA LYS A 481 31.07 -6.64 -8.73
C LYS A 481 31.60 -5.86 -7.53
N LEU A 482 31.07 -6.15 -6.35
CA LEU A 482 31.53 -5.64 -5.05
C LEU A 482 31.77 -6.84 -4.13
N SER A 483 32.84 -6.76 -3.32
CA SER A 483 33.01 -7.63 -2.16
C SER A 483 31.96 -7.28 -1.09
N LEU A 484 31.80 -8.15 -0.08
CA LEU A 484 30.90 -7.89 1.05
C LEU A 484 31.31 -6.59 1.78
N GLU A 485 32.60 -6.39 2.00
CA GLU A 485 33.16 -5.23 2.68
C GLU A 485 32.91 -3.93 1.88
N GLU A 486 33.15 -3.94 0.57
CA GLU A 486 32.89 -2.78 -0.29
C GLU A 486 31.42 -2.45 -0.35
N TYR A 487 30.54 -3.48 -0.44
CA TYR A 487 29.10 -3.31 -0.47
C TYR A 487 28.57 -2.71 0.83
N THR A 488 28.90 -3.34 1.98
CA THR A 488 28.38 -2.89 3.28
C THR A 488 28.93 -1.52 3.68
N GLN A 489 30.18 -1.19 3.30
CA GLN A 489 30.72 0.15 3.52
C GLN A 489 30.00 1.21 2.68
N ALA A 490 29.79 0.95 1.38
CA ALA A 490 29.07 1.89 0.51
C ALA A 490 27.63 2.11 0.98
N LEU A 491 26.95 1.03 1.39
CA LEU A 491 25.57 1.11 1.91
C LEU A 491 25.51 1.88 3.24
N GLN A 492 26.49 1.68 4.14
CA GLN A 492 26.60 2.43 5.39
C GLN A 492 26.87 3.93 5.15
N ASP A 493 27.74 4.26 4.21
CA ASP A 493 28.07 5.65 3.86
C ASP A 493 26.83 6.37 3.28
N ASP A 494 26.05 5.70 2.43
CA ASP A 494 24.79 6.22 1.88
C ASP A 494 23.74 6.38 2.98
N LEU A 495 23.60 5.40 3.87
CA LEU A 495 22.67 5.46 5.01
C LEU A 495 22.97 6.66 5.92
N VAL A 496 24.25 6.84 6.28
CA VAL A 496 24.69 7.99 7.11
C VAL A 496 24.41 9.31 6.41
N THR A 497 24.69 9.39 5.11
CA THR A 497 24.46 10.62 4.32
C THR A 497 22.97 10.97 4.27
N ALA A 498 22.12 10.01 3.98
CA ALA A 498 20.67 10.21 3.92
C ALA A 498 20.09 10.56 5.31
N LYS A 499 20.55 9.86 6.37
CA LYS A 499 20.19 10.14 7.76
C LYS A 499 20.59 11.57 8.15
N ASP A 500 21.82 12.01 7.88
CA ASP A 500 22.30 13.34 8.26
C ASP A 500 21.48 14.47 7.60
N ALA A 501 21.17 14.31 6.30
CA ALA A 501 20.33 15.26 5.58
C ALA A 501 18.91 15.33 6.17
N TYR A 502 18.32 14.17 6.53
CA TYR A 502 17.00 14.10 7.10
C TYR A 502 16.96 14.69 8.52
N VAL A 503 17.91 14.32 9.38
CA VAL A 503 18.07 14.86 10.74
C VAL A 503 18.24 16.38 10.73
N GLN A 504 19.05 16.92 9.81
CA GLN A 504 19.19 18.37 9.65
C GLN A 504 17.87 19.04 9.25
N LYS A 505 17.13 18.43 8.34
CA LYS A 505 15.84 18.95 7.87
C LYS A 505 14.80 18.99 9.00
N GLU A 506 14.69 17.92 9.78
CA GLU A 506 13.70 17.78 10.86
C GLU A 506 14.15 18.43 12.18
N GLY A 507 15.44 18.78 12.31
CA GLY A 507 16.01 19.40 13.48
C GLY A 507 16.16 18.46 14.68
N TRP A 508 16.28 17.15 14.44
CA TRP A 508 16.41 16.16 15.50
C TRP A 508 17.79 16.17 16.15
N SER A 509 17.83 15.95 17.46
CA SER A 509 19.05 15.88 18.26
C SER A 509 18.79 15.23 19.62
N ASP A 510 19.85 14.93 20.38
CA ASP A 510 19.72 14.47 21.76
C ASP A 510 19.00 15.50 22.66
N GLU A 511 19.12 16.80 22.36
CA GLU A 511 18.51 17.88 23.15
C GLU A 511 16.98 17.87 23.09
N ASN A 512 16.40 17.41 21.99
CA ASN A 512 14.96 17.30 21.79
C ASN A 512 14.47 15.86 21.74
N ASN A 513 15.23 14.93 22.32
CA ASN A 513 14.94 13.49 22.33
C ASN A 513 14.60 12.94 20.93
N TRP A 514 15.36 13.39 19.91
CA TRP A 514 15.17 12.99 18.51
C TRP A 514 13.75 13.25 17.98
N GLY A 515 13.12 14.30 18.48
CA GLY A 515 11.77 14.68 18.06
C GLY A 515 10.65 13.87 18.72
N ASP A 516 11.00 12.90 19.55
CA ASP A 516 10.04 12.16 20.34
C ASP A 516 9.59 13.01 21.55
N LYS A 517 8.30 13.31 21.61
CA LYS A 517 7.70 14.01 22.77
C LYS A 517 7.17 12.95 23.71
N GLN A 518 7.93 12.67 24.75
CA GLN A 518 7.38 11.96 25.90
C GLN A 518 6.24 12.85 26.50
N ASP A 519 5.04 12.29 26.59
CA ASP A 519 3.90 12.90 27.27
C ASP A 519 4.15 13.08 28.76
#